data_3340c5b9a41e96838bc68603440f24ee
#
_entry.id   3340c5b9a41e96838bc68603440f24ee
#
_cell.length_a   1.000
_cell.length_b   1.000
_cell.length_c   1.000
_cell.angle_alpha   90.00
_cell.angle_beta   90.00
_cell.angle_gamma   90.00
#
_symmetry.space_group_name_H-M   'P 1'
#
loop_
_entity.id
_entity.type
_entity.pdbx_description
1 polymer ?
#
loop_
_entity_poly.entity_id
_entity_poly.type
_entity_poly.pdbx_seq_one_letter_code
_entity_poly.pdbx_strand_id
1 'polypeptide(L)'
;MILDFKQIEETVMPNFKGGEKEMAAKMYADEKTRIMLNRLVPGATVGLHTHEGSSEIIYILEGNGKVLYNGEEMRIEKGQVHYCPEGHEHSLINDTDADLVFFAVVPQQ
;
A
#
# COMPACT_ATOMS: atom_id res chain seq x y z
N MET A 1 2.45 12.12 -19.13
CA MET A 1 3.30 10.91 -19.28
C MET A 1 2.48 9.65 -19.09
N ILE A 2 2.96 8.55 -19.64
CA ILE A 2 2.32 7.26 -19.42
C ILE A 2 3.31 6.39 -18.67
N LEU A 3 2.85 5.77 -17.56
CA LEU A 3 3.62 4.81 -16.79
C LEU A 3 3.05 3.42 -17.09
N ASP A 4 3.91 2.53 -17.57
CA ASP A 4 3.53 1.14 -17.86
C ASP A 4 4.22 0.25 -16.84
N PHE A 5 3.47 -0.31 -15.91
CA PHE A 5 4.04 -1.16 -14.86
C PHE A 5 4.73 -2.41 -15.41
N LYS A 6 4.39 -2.85 -16.62
CA LYS A 6 5.09 -3.97 -17.27
C LYS A 6 6.55 -3.62 -17.57
N GLN A 7 6.88 -2.33 -17.67
CA GLN A 7 8.23 -1.84 -17.95
C GLN A 7 9.00 -1.42 -16.69
N ILE A 8 8.37 -1.50 -15.53
CA ILE A 8 9.00 -1.13 -14.26
C ILE A 8 9.38 -2.40 -13.51
N GLU A 9 10.64 -2.49 -13.09
CA GLU A 9 11.11 -3.62 -12.30
C GLU A 9 10.46 -3.65 -10.93
N GLU A 10 10.11 -4.86 -10.47
CA GLU A 10 9.60 -5.08 -9.13
C GLU A 10 10.75 -5.03 -8.13
N THR A 11 10.59 -4.26 -7.07
CA THR A 11 11.54 -4.18 -5.96
C THR A 11 10.92 -4.83 -4.74
N VAL A 12 11.65 -5.78 -4.15
CA VAL A 12 11.20 -6.44 -2.91
C VAL A 12 11.65 -5.61 -1.72
N MET A 13 10.69 -5.27 -0.85
CA MET A 13 10.92 -4.47 0.34
C MET A 13 10.56 -5.28 1.58
N PRO A 14 11.54 -5.90 2.25
CA PRO A 14 11.27 -6.64 3.48
C PRO A 14 10.95 -5.69 4.62
N ASN A 15 10.00 -6.07 5.46
CA ASN A 15 9.62 -5.33 6.66
C ASN A 15 9.29 -3.85 6.39
N PHE A 16 8.53 -3.61 5.32
CA PHE A 16 8.22 -2.25 4.89
C PHE A 16 7.51 -1.46 5.98
N LYS A 17 8.03 -0.28 6.30
CA LYS A 17 7.54 0.58 7.38
C LYS A 17 7.53 -0.11 8.75
N GLY A 18 8.44 -1.06 8.97
CA GLY A 18 8.48 -1.83 10.20
C GLY A 18 7.47 -2.96 10.27
N GLY A 19 6.85 -3.31 9.15
CA GLY A 19 5.89 -4.40 9.07
C GLY A 19 6.54 -5.77 9.04
N GLU A 20 5.71 -6.79 8.82
CA GLU A 20 6.14 -8.18 8.74
C GLU A 20 6.23 -8.65 7.31
N LYS A 21 7.16 -9.56 7.05
CA LYS A 21 7.43 -10.17 5.74
C LYS A 21 7.70 -9.10 4.68
N GLU A 22 7.23 -9.29 3.44
CA GLU A 22 7.67 -8.42 2.36
C GLU A 22 6.53 -7.87 1.52
N MET A 23 6.78 -6.69 0.96
CA MET A 23 5.98 -6.09 -0.08
C MET A 23 6.84 -5.99 -1.32
N ALA A 24 6.30 -6.38 -2.47
CA ALA A 24 6.94 -6.18 -3.76
C ALA A 24 6.27 -5.01 -4.46
N ALA A 25 7.06 -4.06 -4.96
CA ALA A 25 6.52 -2.83 -5.52
C ALA A 25 7.13 -2.50 -6.87
N LYS A 26 6.28 -2.04 -7.77
CA LYS A 26 6.69 -1.35 -8.99
C LYS A 26 6.33 0.11 -8.79
N MET A 27 7.32 0.99 -8.77
CA MET A 27 7.13 2.36 -8.31
C MET A 27 7.72 3.38 -9.27
N TYR A 28 6.94 4.42 -9.52
CA TYR A 28 7.43 5.70 -10.02
C TYR A 28 7.35 6.71 -8.89
N ALA A 29 8.37 7.53 -8.74
CA ALA A 29 8.37 8.57 -7.72
C ALA A 29 9.04 9.84 -8.25
N ASP A 30 8.48 10.98 -7.89
CA ASP A 30 9.10 12.27 -8.08
C ASP A 30 8.86 13.11 -6.81
N GLU A 31 9.16 14.41 -6.86
CA GLU A 31 9.02 15.27 -5.69
C GLU A 31 7.58 15.54 -5.27
N LYS A 32 6.60 15.22 -6.12
CA LYS A 32 5.19 15.50 -5.89
C LYS A 32 4.38 14.28 -5.53
N THR A 33 4.78 13.09 -5.98
CA THR A 33 3.97 11.91 -5.81
C THR A 33 4.76 10.62 -5.97
N ARG A 34 4.20 9.54 -5.41
CA ARG A 34 4.61 8.17 -5.72
C ARG A 34 3.40 7.46 -6.30
N ILE A 35 3.63 6.69 -7.36
CA ILE A 35 2.59 5.90 -8.03
C ILE A 35 3.09 4.46 -8.05
N MET A 36 2.32 3.54 -7.48
CA MET A 36 2.81 2.19 -7.20
C MET A 36 1.81 1.12 -7.56
N LEU A 37 2.32 0.02 -8.09
CA LEU A 37 1.61 -1.25 -8.14
C LEU A 37 2.31 -2.18 -7.16
N ASN A 38 1.61 -2.61 -6.13
CA ASN A 38 2.18 -3.33 -4.99
C ASN A 38 1.52 -4.68 -4.80
N ARG A 39 2.29 -5.60 -4.22
CA ARG A 39 1.76 -6.89 -3.80
C ARG A 39 2.32 -7.21 -2.42
N LEU A 40 1.41 -7.47 -1.46
CA LEU A 40 1.76 -8.00 -0.15
C LEU A 40 1.64 -9.52 -0.19
N VAL A 41 2.72 -10.22 0.13
CA VAL A 41 2.69 -11.69 0.21
C VAL A 41 1.82 -12.14 1.39
N PRO A 42 1.38 -13.42 1.41
CA PRO A 42 0.58 -13.93 2.52
C PRO A 42 1.22 -13.67 3.89
N GLY A 43 0.45 -13.09 4.80
CA GLY A 43 0.88 -12.76 6.14
C GLY A 43 1.72 -11.50 6.27
N ALA A 44 1.98 -10.80 5.17
CA ALA A 44 2.78 -9.57 5.19
C ALA A 44 1.96 -8.39 5.65
N THR A 45 2.65 -7.41 6.23
CA THR A 45 2.02 -6.16 6.65
C THR A 45 2.88 -4.98 6.22
N VAL A 46 2.21 -3.89 5.83
CA VAL A 46 2.84 -2.57 5.82
C VAL A 46 2.73 -2.06 7.25
N GLY A 47 3.86 -1.78 7.90
CA GLY A 47 3.87 -1.39 9.30
C GLY A 47 3.05 -0.13 9.57
N LEU A 48 2.56 -0.01 10.80
CA LEU A 48 1.78 1.14 11.22
C LEU A 48 2.63 2.42 11.11
N HIS A 49 2.13 3.41 10.40
CA HIS A 49 2.83 4.67 10.21
C HIS A 49 1.86 5.82 9.99
N THR A 50 2.32 7.03 10.27
CA THR A 50 1.56 8.26 10.06
C THR A 50 2.05 8.94 8.79
N HIS A 51 1.12 9.41 7.95
CA HIS A 51 1.46 10.19 6.77
C HIS A 51 1.66 11.65 7.16
N GLU A 52 2.92 12.07 7.23
CA GLU A 52 3.29 13.46 7.51
C GLU A 52 3.76 14.11 6.21
N GLY A 53 3.08 15.19 5.80
CA GLY A 53 3.38 15.88 4.55
C GLY A 53 2.92 15.14 3.31
N SER A 54 2.12 14.10 3.46
CA SER A 54 1.58 13.32 2.35
C SER A 54 0.25 12.70 2.74
N SER A 55 -0.44 12.14 1.77
CA SER A 55 -1.61 11.27 1.97
C SER A 55 -1.38 10.00 1.17
N GLU A 56 -2.27 9.03 1.31
CA GLU A 56 -2.21 7.81 0.50
C GLU A 56 -3.58 7.35 0.08
N ILE A 57 -3.68 6.92 -1.18
CA ILE A 57 -4.88 6.34 -1.76
C ILE A 57 -4.51 4.93 -2.19
N ILE A 58 -5.24 3.94 -1.70
CA ILE A 58 -5.02 2.52 -1.99
C ILE A 58 -6.27 1.95 -2.65
N TYR A 59 -6.10 1.35 -3.83
CA TYR A 59 -7.18 0.66 -4.54
C TYR A 59 -6.84 -0.82 -4.66
N ILE A 60 -7.67 -1.69 -4.12
CA ILE A 60 -7.44 -3.13 -4.11
C ILE A 60 -7.82 -3.72 -5.46
N LEU A 61 -6.85 -4.34 -6.13
CA LEU A 61 -7.02 -4.96 -7.44
C LEU A 61 -7.29 -6.46 -7.34
N GLU A 62 -6.64 -7.16 -6.41
CA GLU A 62 -6.81 -8.61 -6.20
C GLU A 62 -6.66 -8.93 -4.72
N GLY A 63 -7.47 -9.87 -4.25
CA GLY A 63 -7.40 -10.36 -2.88
C GLY A 63 -8.19 -9.51 -1.90
N ASN A 64 -7.91 -9.73 -0.62
CA ASN A 64 -8.52 -9.00 0.47
C ASN A 64 -7.57 -8.98 1.67
N GLY A 65 -7.87 -8.16 2.63
CA GLY A 65 -7.07 -8.04 3.83
C GLY A 65 -7.76 -7.17 4.84
N LYS A 66 -6.98 -6.48 5.67
CA LYS A 66 -7.55 -5.53 6.62
C LYS A 66 -6.71 -4.28 6.70
N VAL A 67 -7.35 -3.19 7.09
CA VAL A 67 -6.74 -1.90 7.34
C VAL A 67 -6.91 -1.58 8.81
N LEU A 68 -5.81 -1.17 9.42
CA LEU A 68 -5.87 -0.55 10.73
C LEU A 68 -5.76 0.96 10.48
N TYR A 69 -6.82 1.70 10.81
CA TYR A 69 -6.91 3.11 10.48
C TYR A 69 -7.34 3.90 11.72
N ASN A 70 -6.43 4.76 12.21
CA ASN A 70 -6.66 5.55 13.42
C ASN A 70 -7.18 4.70 14.59
N GLY A 71 -6.60 3.51 14.77
CA GLY A 71 -6.96 2.60 15.83
C GLY A 71 -8.16 1.70 15.56
N GLU A 72 -8.81 1.84 14.41
CA GLU A 72 -9.95 1.00 14.03
C GLU A 72 -9.54 -0.02 12.98
N GLU A 73 -9.99 -1.25 13.15
CA GLU A 73 -9.71 -2.36 12.24
C GLU A 73 -10.91 -2.61 11.34
N MET A 74 -10.69 -2.71 10.02
CA MET A 74 -11.75 -2.97 9.07
C MET A 74 -11.25 -3.83 7.92
N ARG A 75 -12.15 -4.64 7.34
CA ARG A 75 -11.83 -5.44 6.16
C ARG A 75 -11.78 -4.55 4.93
N ILE A 76 -10.90 -4.91 3.99
CA ILE A 76 -10.83 -4.29 2.68
C ILE A 76 -10.71 -5.39 1.62
N GLU A 77 -11.39 -5.22 0.49
CA GLU A 77 -11.41 -6.23 -0.57
C GLU A 77 -11.36 -5.60 -1.96
N LYS A 78 -11.16 -6.45 -2.95
CA LYS A 78 -11.12 -6.08 -4.36
C LYS A 78 -12.23 -5.09 -4.73
N GLY A 79 -11.85 -4.01 -5.41
CA GLY A 79 -12.78 -2.97 -5.84
C GLY A 79 -12.98 -1.83 -4.86
N GLN A 80 -12.39 -1.94 -3.66
CA GLN A 80 -12.53 -0.90 -2.64
C GLN A 80 -11.30 -0.02 -2.55
N VAL A 81 -11.50 1.22 -2.12
CA VAL A 81 -10.45 2.22 -1.91
C VAL A 81 -10.34 2.55 -0.44
N HIS A 82 -9.11 2.57 0.06
CA HIS A 82 -8.78 3.13 1.37
C HIS A 82 -8.06 4.46 1.16
N TYR A 83 -8.52 5.49 1.83
CA TYR A 83 -7.89 6.80 1.81
C TYR A 83 -7.36 7.13 3.20
N CYS A 84 -6.06 7.44 3.28
CA CYS A 84 -5.41 7.91 4.50
C CYS A 84 -4.97 9.35 4.30
N PRO A 85 -5.75 10.33 4.83
CA PRO A 85 -5.39 11.75 4.72
C PRO A 85 -4.09 12.08 5.46
N GLU A 86 -3.53 13.22 5.14
CA GLU A 86 -2.36 13.73 5.87
C GLU A 86 -2.65 13.81 7.37
N GLY A 87 -1.68 13.41 8.18
CA GLY A 87 -1.77 13.41 9.64
C GLY A 87 -2.43 12.19 10.24
N HIS A 88 -2.99 11.30 9.42
CA HIS A 88 -3.63 10.08 9.90
C HIS A 88 -2.65 8.91 9.85
N GLU A 89 -2.90 7.89 10.67
CA GLU A 89 -2.06 6.69 10.68
C GLU A 89 -2.83 5.50 10.14
N HIS A 90 -2.09 4.60 9.51
CA HIS A 90 -2.66 3.36 9.00
C HIS A 90 -1.64 2.23 8.87
N SER A 91 -2.16 1.03 8.69
CA SER A 91 -1.41 -0.17 8.32
C SER A 91 -2.28 -1.02 7.41
N LEU A 92 -1.70 -1.58 6.37
CA LEU A 92 -2.39 -2.55 5.50
C LEU A 92 -1.85 -3.93 5.82
N ILE A 93 -2.74 -4.89 6.01
CA ILE A 93 -2.40 -6.23 6.50
C ILE A 93 -3.00 -7.27 5.58
N ASN A 94 -2.14 -8.17 5.07
CA ASN A 94 -2.60 -9.34 4.34
C ASN A 94 -2.67 -10.52 5.31
N ASP A 95 -3.85 -10.78 5.83
CA ASP A 95 -4.10 -11.88 6.75
C ASP A 95 -4.64 -13.13 6.05
N THR A 96 -4.39 -13.25 4.75
CA THR A 96 -4.85 -14.38 3.93
C THR A 96 -3.67 -15.22 3.43
N ASP A 97 -3.97 -16.31 2.73
CA ASP A 97 -2.97 -17.20 2.13
C ASP A 97 -2.72 -16.93 0.64
N ALA A 98 -3.20 -15.80 0.12
CA ALA A 98 -2.98 -15.37 -1.24
C ALA A 98 -2.43 -13.95 -1.25
N ASP A 99 -1.82 -13.53 -2.37
CA ASP A 99 -1.30 -12.17 -2.49
C ASP A 99 -2.42 -11.12 -2.44
N LEU A 100 -2.11 -10.00 -1.81
CA LEU A 100 -2.95 -8.80 -1.83
C LEU A 100 -2.31 -7.81 -2.80
N VAL A 101 -2.97 -7.58 -3.94
CA VAL A 101 -2.46 -6.70 -4.99
C VAL A 101 -3.23 -5.39 -4.98
N PHE A 102 -2.50 -4.28 -4.93
CA PHE A 102 -3.13 -2.97 -4.82
C PHE A 102 -2.34 -1.90 -5.56
N PHE A 103 -3.09 -0.95 -6.09
CA PHE A 103 -2.56 0.28 -6.68
C PHE A 103 -2.57 1.37 -5.61
N ALA A 104 -1.47 2.08 -5.47
CA ALA A 104 -1.37 3.12 -4.46
C ALA A 104 -0.77 4.40 -5.03
N VAL A 105 -1.27 5.53 -4.57
CA VAL A 105 -0.74 6.85 -4.89
C VAL A 105 -0.48 7.57 -3.57
N VAL A 106 0.72 8.14 -3.45
CA VAL A 106 1.14 8.91 -2.26
C VAL A 106 1.48 10.33 -2.71
N PRO A 107 0.47 11.22 -2.85
CA PRO A 107 0.74 12.61 -3.21
C PRO A 107 1.29 13.38 -2.02
N GLN A 108 2.24 14.26 -2.30
CA GLN A 108 2.78 15.19 -1.28
C GLN A 108 1.78 16.32 -1.04
N GLN A 109 1.66 16.72 0.18
CA GLN A 109 0.75 17.80 0.58
C GLN A 109 1.48 19.11 0.85
#